data_b7d0d6bade9536d80790fdcb4e70cc15
#
_entry.id   b7d0d6bade9536d80790fdcb4e70cc15
#
_cell.length_a   1.000
_cell.length_b   1.000
_cell.length_c   1.000
_cell.angle_alpha   90.00
_cell.angle_beta   90.00
_cell.angle_gamma   90.00
#
_symmetry.space_group_name_H-M   'P 1'
#
loop_
_entity.id
_entity.type
_entity.pdbx_description
1 polymer ?
#
loop_
_entity_poly.entity_id
_entity_poly.type
_entity_poly.pdbx_seq_one_letter_code
_entity_poly.pdbx_strand_id
1 'polypeptide(L)'
;MKKFRLLIKTPTKNYPILIGNNIANNLKATLNQNKITINKCLFFIDKNLNKQKLKKIIQPFKNNSKTVYFNPSEKSKNFRTVIQTLDILQKADFNRNDCLIAIGGGITGDTGGFVASLFK
;
A
#
# COMPACT_ATOMS: atom_id res chain seq x y z
N MET A 1 -14.36 18.39 -5.97
CA MET A 1 -13.05 18.39 -6.65
C MET A 1 -13.08 17.41 -7.80
N LYS A 2 -12.55 17.82 -8.93
CA LYS A 2 -12.47 16.96 -10.10
C LYS A 2 -11.47 15.84 -9.87
N LYS A 3 -11.75 14.67 -10.45
CA LYS A 3 -10.80 13.57 -10.46
C LYS A 3 -9.90 13.68 -11.68
N PHE A 4 -8.62 13.49 -11.47
CA PHE A 4 -7.63 13.50 -12.55
C PHE A 4 -6.99 12.12 -12.65
N ARG A 5 -6.74 11.69 -13.87
CA ARG A 5 -6.02 10.44 -14.15
C ARG A 5 -4.86 10.73 -15.09
N LEU A 6 -3.66 10.36 -14.65
CA LEU A 6 -2.45 10.44 -15.46
C LEU A 6 -1.94 9.02 -15.69
N LEU A 7 -1.55 8.73 -16.92
CA LEU A 7 -0.92 7.45 -17.23
C LEU A 7 0.59 7.67 -17.37
N ILE A 8 1.37 7.04 -16.52
CA ILE A 8 2.83 7.09 -16.59
C ILE A 8 3.31 5.90 -17.41
N LYS A 9 4.09 6.19 -18.44
CA LYS A 9 4.64 5.17 -19.33
C LYS A 9 6.13 5.01 -19.05
N THR A 10 6.54 3.79 -18.75
CA THR A 10 7.95 3.44 -18.61
C THR A 10 8.31 2.34 -19.61
N PRO A 11 9.58 2.08 -19.87
CA PRO A 11 9.96 1.01 -20.81
C PRO A 11 9.43 -0.37 -20.42
N THR A 12 9.20 -0.62 -19.13
CA THR A 12 8.79 -1.94 -18.64
C THR A 12 7.33 -2.01 -18.21
N LYS A 13 6.74 -0.88 -17.78
CA LYS A 13 5.38 -0.86 -17.24
C LYS A 13 4.70 0.48 -17.46
N ASN A 14 3.39 0.42 -17.61
CA ASN A 14 2.54 1.61 -17.51
C ASN A 14 1.76 1.54 -16.21
N TYR A 15 1.61 2.69 -15.54
CA TYR A 15 0.79 2.76 -14.34
C TYR A 15 0.05 4.09 -14.27
N PRO A 16 -1.17 4.09 -13.70
CA PRO A 16 -1.93 5.33 -13.55
C PRO A 16 -1.61 6.05 -12.25
N ILE A 17 -1.75 7.38 -12.29
CA ILE A 17 -1.81 8.21 -11.09
C ILE A 17 -3.20 8.83 -11.07
N LEU A 18 -3.90 8.64 -9.96
CA LEU A 18 -5.24 9.17 -9.77
C LEU A 18 -5.20 10.24 -8.69
N ILE A 19 -5.79 11.39 -8.97
CA ILE A 19 -5.83 12.52 -8.04
C ILE A 19 -7.29 12.93 -7.84
N GLY A 20 -7.73 13.00 -6.59
CA GLY A 20 -9.09 13.39 -6.27
C GLY A 20 -9.35 13.29 -4.77
N ASN A 21 -10.51 13.78 -4.35
CA ASN A 21 -10.95 13.67 -2.95
C ASN A 21 -11.61 12.30 -2.73
N ASN A 22 -11.24 11.66 -1.62
CA ASN A 22 -11.86 10.41 -1.15
C ASN A 22 -11.81 9.26 -2.18
N ILE A 23 -10.90 9.33 -3.14
CA ILE A 23 -10.80 8.29 -4.18
C ILE A 23 -10.35 6.95 -3.61
N ALA A 24 -9.61 6.95 -2.50
CA ALA A 24 -9.16 5.73 -1.87
C ALA A 24 -10.31 4.92 -1.23
N ASN A 25 -11.47 5.53 -0.99
CA ASN A 25 -12.63 4.81 -0.48
C ASN A 25 -13.14 3.74 -1.46
N ASN A 26 -12.81 3.90 -2.74
CA ASN A 26 -13.19 2.96 -3.79
C ASN A 26 -11.98 2.18 -4.32
N LEU A 27 -11.00 1.94 -3.46
CA LEU A 27 -9.74 1.32 -3.87
C LEU A 27 -9.94 -0.01 -4.59
N LYS A 28 -10.79 -0.88 -4.07
CA LYS A 28 -11.03 -2.19 -4.67
C LYS A 28 -11.58 -2.08 -6.09
N ALA A 29 -12.55 -1.19 -6.29
CA ALA A 29 -13.12 -0.95 -7.61
C ALA A 29 -12.07 -0.37 -8.56
N THR A 30 -11.26 0.57 -8.07
CA THR A 30 -10.18 1.19 -8.86
C THR A 30 -9.16 0.15 -9.31
N LEU A 31 -8.77 -0.76 -8.41
CA LEU A 31 -7.85 -1.83 -8.75
C LEU A 31 -8.42 -2.74 -9.82
N ASN A 32 -9.69 -3.11 -9.70
CA ASN A 32 -10.37 -3.94 -10.70
C ASN A 32 -10.44 -3.27 -12.05
N GLN A 33 -10.73 -1.96 -12.09
CA GLN A 33 -10.78 -1.18 -13.33
C GLN A 33 -9.42 -1.14 -14.02
N ASN A 34 -8.34 -1.24 -13.27
CA ASN A 34 -6.98 -1.25 -13.81
C ASN A 34 -6.41 -2.66 -13.94
N LYS A 35 -7.28 -3.67 -13.89
CA LYS A 35 -6.94 -5.09 -14.09
C LYS A 35 -5.91 -5.61 -13.08
N ILE A 36 -5.93 -5.05 -11.86
CA ILE A 36 -5.08 -5.49 -10.76
C ILE A 36 -5.92 -6.41 -9.86
N THR A 37 -5.57 -7.68 -9.86
CA THR A 37 -6.23 -8.67 -8.99
C THR A 37 -5.40 -8.84 -7.73
N ILE A 38 -6.04 -8.69 -6.57
CA ILE A 38 -5.38 -8.86 -5.28
C ILE A 38 -5.88 -10.15 -4.63
N ASN A 39 -4.95 -11.06 -4.36
CA ASN A 39 -5.24 -12.26 -3.57
C ASN A 39 -5.02 -11.96 -2.09
N LYS A 40 -3.79 -11.61 -1.72
CA LYS A 40 -3.46 -11.13 -0.37
C LYS A 40 -2.87 -9.74 -0.47
N CYS A 41 -3.09 -8.91 0.56
CA CYS A 41 -2.44 -7.61 0.60
C CYS A 41 -1.91 -7.28 1.99
N LEU A 42 -0.82 -6.52 2.01
CA LEU A 42 -0.30 -5.92 3.23
C LEU A 42 -0.53 -4.42 3.16
N PHE A 43 -1.21 -3.88 4.15
CA PHE A 43 -1.35 -2.44 4.31
C PHE A 43 -0.19 -1.93 5.13
N PHE A 44 0.61 -1.05 4.55
CA PHE A 44 1.73 -0.39 5.20
C PHE A 44 1.32 1.06 5.44
N ILE A 45 1.00 1.41 6.69
CA ILE A 45 0.23 2.61 7.00
C ILE A 45 0.97 3.53 7.96
N ASP A 46 1.00 4.84 7.64
CA ASP A 46 1.42 5.87 8.58
C ASP A 46 0.51 5.82 9.82
N LYS A 47 1.09 5.57 10.98
CA LYS A 47 0.32 5.41 12.22
C LYS A 47 -0.44 6.66 12.66
N ASN A 48 -0.08 7.82 12.11
CA ASN A 48 -0.69 9.10 12.48
C ASN A 48 -1.97 9.42 11.71
N LEU A 49 -2.36 8.58 10.76
CA LEU A 49 -3.56 8.80 9.98
C LEU A 49 -4.83 8.49 10.77
N ASN A 50 -5.94 9.10 10.36
CA ASN A 50 -7.24 8.91 11.00
C ASN A 50 -7.73 7.48 10.78
N LYS A 51 -7.92 6.75 11.89
CA LYS A 51 -8.30 5.34 11.85
C LYS A 51 -9.70 5.09 11.29
N GLN A 52 -10.63 6.03 11.49
CA GLN A 52 -11.99 5.88 10.95
C GLN A 52 -12.00 5.94 9.42
N LYS A 53 -11.19 6.85 8.85
CA LYS A 53 -11.04 6.94 7.40
C LYS A 53 -10.36 5.69 6.85
N LEU A 54 -9.37 5.17 7.57
CA LEU A 54 -8.67 3.95 7.17
C LEU A 54 -9.57 2.74 7.15
N LYS A 55 -10.53 2.64 8.07
CA LYS A 55 -11.48 1.52 8.09
C LYS A 55 -12.25 1.39 6.79
N LYS A 56 -12.67 2.50 6.20
CA LYS A 56 -13.39 2.48 4.92
C LYS A 56 -12.55 1.93 3.80
N ILE A 57 -11.25 2.22 3.81
CA ILE A 57 -10.32 1.75 2.78
C ILE A 57 -10.01 0.27 2.97
N ILE A 58 -9.79 -0.16 4.20
CA ILE A 58 -9.31 -1.50 4.53
C ILE A 58 -10.43 -2.54 4.55
N GLN A 59 -11.65 -2.14 4.92
CA GLN A 59 -12.78 -3.04 5.13
C GLN A 59 -13.02 -4.04 4.00
N PRO A 60 -12.97 -3.64 2.72
CA PRO A 60 -13.17 -4.60 1.63
C PRO A 60 -12.11 -5.70 1.55
N PHE A 61 -10.97 -5.52 2.22
CA PHE A 61 -9.84 -6.45 2.17
C PHE A 61 -9.62 -7.18 3.49
N LYS A 62 -10.49 -7.04 4.47
CA LYS A 62 -10.23 -7.48 5.84
C LYS A 62 -9.93 -8.98 5.96
N ASN A 63 -10.49 -9.81 5.10
CA ASN A 63 -10.34 -11.27 5.19
C ASN A 63 -9.03 -11.77 4.59
N ASN A 64 -8.35 -10.96 3.79
CA ASN A 64 -7.15 -11.36 3.09
C ASN A 64 -6.03 -10.32 3.21
N SER A 65 -6.01 -9.57 4.32
CA SER A 65 -5.01 -8.54 4.50
C SER A 65 -4.34 -8.61 5.86
N LYS A 66 -3.13 -8.08 5.92
CA LYS A 66 -2.37 -7.79 7.13
C LYS A 66 -2.09 -6.30 7.17
N THR A 67 -1.89 -5.74 8.35
CA THR A 67 -1.61 -4.31 8.51
C THR A 67 -0.37 -4.09 9.35
N VAL A 68 0.51 -3.22 8.89
CA VAL A 68 1.68 -2.75 9.63
C VAL A 68 1.57 -1.24 9.75
N TYR A 69 1.68 -0.73 10.97
CA TYR A 69 1.70 0.70 11.23
C TYR A 69 3.14 1.18 11.32
N PHE A 70 3.44 2.21 10.55
CA PHE A 70 4.78 2.77 10.39
C PHE A 70 4.82 4.18 10.98
N ASN A 71 5.89 4.50 11.71
CA ASN A 71 6.10 5.84 12.24
C ASN A 71 7.15 6.57 11.40
N PRO A 72 6.75 7.47 10.50
CA PRO A 72 7.69 8.14 9.61
C PRO A 72 8.62 9.11 10.32
N SER A 73 8.32 9.53 11.56
CA SER A 73 9.16 10.43 12.33
C SER A 73 10.30 9.71 13.06
N GLU A 74 10.29 8.40 13.17
CA GLU A 74 11.33 7.63 13.87
C GLU A 74 12.35 7.05 12.90
N LYS A 75 13.22 7.90 12.38
CA LYS A 75 14.22 7.51 11.35
C LYS A 75 15.12 6.37 11.80
N SER A 76 15.54 6.35 13.07
CA SER A 76 16.42 5.30 13.58
C SER A 76 15.77 3.93 13.64
N LYS A 77 14.44 3.86 13.62
CA LYS A 77 13.68 2.62 13.68
C LYS A 77 13.16 2.16 12.33
N ASN A 78 13.34 2.94 11.27
CA ASN A 78 12.80 2.61 9.95
C ASN A 78 13.36 1.30 9.41
N PHE A 79 14.65 1.08 9.57
CA PHE A 79 15.29 -0.16 9.10
C PHE A 79 14.74 -1.38 9.85
N ARG A 80 14.52 -1.23 11.14
CA ARG A 80 13.91 -2.29 11.96
C ARG A 80 12.50 -2.61 11.45
N THR A 81 11.70 -1.60 11.15
CA THR A 81 10.35 -1.78 10.61
C THR A 81 10.39 -2.51 9.27
N VAL A 82 11.35 -2.20 8.41
CA VAL A 82 11.52 -2.90 7.14
C VAL A 82 11.75 -4.40 7.38
N ILE A 83 12.67 -4.74 8.27
CA ILE A 83 12.97 -6.14 8.59
C ILE A 83 11.75 -6.84 9.18
N GLN A 84 11.06 -6.21 10.11
CA GLN A 84 9.85 -6.76 10.72
C GLN A 84 8.75 -7.00 9.68
N THR A 85 8.59 -6.08 8.75
CA THR A 85 7.58 -6.19 7.70
C THR A 85 7.91 -7.35 6.75
N LEU A 86 9.17 -7.50 6.38
CA LEU A 86 9.60 -8.63 5.56
C LEU A 86 9.33 -9.96 6.27
N ASP A 87 9.55 -10.02 7.57
CA ASP A 87 9.29 -11.22 8.37
C ASP A 87 7.78 -11.55 8.39
N ILE A 88 6.93 -10.54 8.53
CA ILE A 88 5.48 -10.72 8.48
C ILE A 88 5.04 -11.28 7.14
N LEU A 89 5.57 -10.72 6.04
CA LEU A 89 5.25 -11.20 4.70
C LEU A 89 5.64 -12.65 4.49
N GLN A 90 6.82 -13.02 4.98
CA GLN A 90 7.31 -14.38 4.86
C GLN A 90 6.47 -15.36 5.68
N LYS A 91 6.17 -15.02 6.93
CA LYS A 91 5.39 -15.89 7.82
C LYS A 91 3.93 -16.05 7.38
N ALA A 92 3.39 -15.05 6.71
CA ALA A 92 2.02 -15.10 6.19
C ALA A 92 1.94 -15.70 4.78
N ASP A 93 3.02 -16.28 4.30
CA ASP A 93 3.10 -16.94 2.98
C ASP A 93 2.75 -16.01 1.82
N PHE A 94 3.15 -14.75 1.91
CA PHE A 94 3.03 -13.84 0.79
C PHE A 94 3.99 -14.26 -0.32
N ASN A 95 3.57 -14.05 -1.55
CA ASN A 95 4.41 -14.30 -2.72
C ASN A 95 4.47 -13.05 -3.60
N ARG A 96 5.25 -13.11 -4.67
CA ARG A 96 5.49 -11.95 -5.53
C ARG A 96 4.26 -11.45 -6.28
N ASN A 97 3.18 -12.23 -6.31
CA ASN A 97 1.91 -11.83 -6.92
C ASN A 97 0.94 -11.19 -5.94
N ASP A 98 1.29 -11.15 -4.66
CA ASP A 98 0.50 -10.46 -3.66
C ASP A 98 0.84 -8.97 -3.67
N CYS A 99 0.08 -8.17 -2.94
CA CYS A 99 0.15 -6.72 -3.07
C CYS A 99 0.54 -6.06 -1.76
N LEU A 100 1.39 -5.03 -1.84
CA LEU A 100 1.64 -4.12 -0.72
C LEU A 100 0.98 -2.78 -1.05
N ILE A 101 0.17 -2.29 -0.12
CA ILE A 101 -0.53 -1.01 -0.26
C ILE A 101 -0.01 -0.07 0.81
N ALA A 102 0.74 0.95 0.40
CA ALA A 102 1.26 1.97 1.30
C ALA A 102 0.28 3.14 1.37
N ILE A 103 -0.07 3.54 2.59
CA ILE A 103 -0.98 4.66 2.82
C ILE A 103 -0.29 5.67 3.73
N GLY A 104 -0.05 6.86 3.22
CA GLY A 104 0.66 7.92 3.95
C GLY A 104 1.29 8.91 3.01
N GLY A 105 2.23 9.68 3.53
CA GLY A 105 3.02 10.63 2.74
C GLY A 105 4.19 9.97 2.03
N GLY A 106 5.10 10.81 1.51
CA GLY A 106 6.24 10.35 0.72
C GLY A 106 7.15 9.36 1.45
N ILE A 107 7.44 9.60 2.73
CA ILE A 107 8.32 8.72 3.51
C ILE A 107 7.68 7.33 3.65
N THR A 108 6.38 7.27 3.92
CA THR A 108 5.66 5.99 4.05
C THR A 108 5.66 5.25 2.71
N GLY A 109 5.38 5.95 1.62
CA GLY A 109 5.38 5.37 0.29
C GLY A 109 6.75 4.84 -0.12
N ASP A 110 7.80 5.62 0.15
CA ASP A 110 9.17 5.22 -0.17
C ASP A 110 9.60 3.99 0.63
N THR A 111 9.28 3.98 1.93
CA THR A 111 9.64 2.85 2.81
C THR A 111 8.88 1.59 2.42
N GLY A 112 7.58 1.71 2.15
CA GLY A 112 6.77 0.59 1.69
C GLY A 112 7.25 0.05 0.35
N GLY A 113 7.61 0.94 -0.58
CA GLY A 113 8.18 0.56 -1.87
C GLY A 113 9.50 -0.18 -1.71
N PHE A 114 10.34 0.25 -0.77
CA PHE A 114 11.59 -0.44 -0.46
C PHE A 114 11.34 -1.85 0.05
N VAL A 115 10.39 -2.02 0.97
CA VAL A 115 9.98 -3.35 1.45
C VAL A 115 9.55 -4.23 0.27
N ALA A 116 8.68 -3.69 -0.58
CA ALA A 116 8.17 -4.45 -1.73
C ALA A 116 9.29 -4.86 -2.69
N SER A 117 10.29 -3.99 -2.88
CA SER A 117 11.42 -4.29 -3.78
C SER A 117 12.34 -5.38 -3.23
N LEU A 118 12.41 -5.54 -1.91
CA LEU A 118 13.25 -6.54 -1.26
C LEU A 118 12.55 -7.89 -1.14
N PHE A 119 11.24 -7.93 -1.20
CA PHE A 119 10.49 -9.16 -0.99
C PHE A 119 10.32 -9.91 -2.31
N LYS A 120 11.01 -11.03 -2.43
CA LYS A 120 10.91 -11.93 -3.60
C LYS A 120 10.81 -11.17 -4.93
#